data_644b7a8b2d8ab8f8863c8034430b2dc2
#
_entry.id   644b7a8b2d8ab8f8863c8034430b2dc2
#
_cell.length_a   1.000
_cell.length_b   1.000
_cell.length_c   1.000
_cell.angle_alpha   90.00
_cell.angle_beta   90.00
_cell.angle_gamma   90.00
#
_symmetry.space_group_name_H-M   'P 1'
#
loop_
_entity.id
_entity.type
_entity.pdbx_description
1 polymer ?
#
loop_
_entity_poly.entity_id
_entity_poly.type
_entity_poly.pdbx_seq_one_letter_code
_entity_poly.pdbx_strand_id
1 'polypeptide(L)'
;MSNPIHQNRRALGATEVVTQLSKLNGEQALGWRLIDGALEKTFEFKNFHATIGFVNVVAYIANAENHHPDLAVSYSRCTVRFNTHDVNGISVSDFFCASKVDALLA
;
A
#
# COMPACT_ATOMS: atom_id res chain seq x y z
N MET A 1 -4.73 8.75 17.48
CA MET A 1 -3.28 9.03 17.49
C MET A 1 -2.61 8.30 16.33
N SER A 2 -1.71 8.93 15.66
CA SER A 2 -0.98 8.27 14.57
C SER A 2 0.06 7.31 15.14
N ASN A 3 0.38 6.27 14.36
CA ASN A 3 1.41 5.31 14.69
C ASN A 3 2.78 6.02 14.70
N PRO A 4 3.65 5.78 15.72
CA PRO A 4 4.97 6.42 15.79
C PRO A 4 5.81 6.29 14.53
N ILE A 5 5.62 5.23 13.75
CA ILE A 5 6.37 5.04 12.49
C ILE A 5 6.14 6.17 11.49
N HIS A 6 5.03 6.90 11.62
CA HIS A 6 4.67 8.00 10.71
C HIS A 6 5.17 9.37 11.16
N GLN A 7 5.77 9.48 12.36
CA GLN A 7 6.15 10.78 12.91
C GLN A 7 7.38 11.40 12.25
N ASN A 8 8.34 10.56 11.84
CA ASN A 8 9.60 11.00 11.25
C ASN A 8 9.72 10.54 9.81
N ARG A 9 8.68 10.80 9.02
CA ARG A 9 8.68 10.41 7.62
C ARG A 9 9.74 11.17 6.84
N ARG A 10 10.47 10.45 6.01
CA ARG A 10 11.38 11.01 5.03
C ARG A 10 11.27 10.19 3.75
N ALA A 11 11.65 10.79 2.64
CA ALA A 11 11.75 10.05 1.39
C ALA A 11 12.91 9.06 1.49
N LEU A 12 12.64 7.81 1.16
CA LEU A 12 13.65 6.76 1.12
C LEU A 12 14.49 6.90 -0.15
N GLY A 13 15.79 6.60 -0.06
CA GLY A 13 16.64 6.52 -1.23
C GLY A 13 16.36 5.28 -2.05
N ALA A 14 16.90 5.24 -3.28
CA ALA A 14 16.65 4.14 -4.22
C ALA A 14 17.02 2.78 -3.64
N THR A 15 18.17 2.66 -2.99
CA THR A 15 18.62 1.40 -2.39
C THR A 15 17.69 0.96 -1.26
N GLU A 16 17.21 1.89 -0.44
CA GLU A 16 16.28 1.60 0.64
C GLU A 16 14.95 1.10 0.08
N VAL A 17 14.45 1.72 -0.99
CA VAL A 17 13.20 1.31 -1.65
C VAL A 17 13.34 -0.12 -2.18
N VAL A 18 14.41 -0.44 -2.87
CA VAL A 18 14.63 -1.77 -3.43
C VAL A 18 14.69 -2.82 -2.32
N THR A 19 15.39 -2.54 -1.23
CA THR A 19 15.52 -3.45 -0.10
C THR A 19 14.16 -3.69 0.57
N GLN A 20 13.41 -2.63 0.82
CA GLN A 20 12.10 -2.73 1.47
C GLN A 20 11.08 -3.43 0.55
N LEU A 21 11.15 -3.15 -0.75
CA LEU A 21 10.25 -3.77 -1.72
C LEU A 21 10.49 -5.28 -1.79
N SER A 22 11.73 -5.72 -1.77
CA SER A 22 12.10 -7.13 -1.75
C SER A 22 11.55 -7.82 -0.49
N LYS A 23 11.66 -7.19 0.67
CA LYS A 23 11.12 -7.72 1.93
C LYS A 23 9.60 -7.80 1.90
N LEU A 24 8.95 -6.76 1.40
CA LEU A 24 7.49 -6.71 1.32
C LEU A 24 6.93 -7.81 0.43
N ASN A 25 7.51 -7.98 -0.74
CA ASN A 25 7.04 -8.95 -1.72
C ASN A 25 7.39 -10.39 -1.36
N GLY A 26 8.54 -10.61 -0.72
CA GLY A 26 9.00 -11.96 -0.45
C GLY A 26 9.05 -12.77 -1.74
N GLU A 27 8.31 -13.89 -1.78
CA GLU A 27 8.25 -14.78 -2.94
C GLU A 27 7.03 -14.55 -3.83
N GLN A 28 6.30 -13.45 -3.64
CA GLN A 28 5.13 -13.15 -4.47
C GLN A 28 5.52 -12.92 -5.91
N ALA A 29 4.86 -13.61 -6.84
CA ALA A 29 5.09 -13.43 -8.27
C ALA A 29 4.53 -12.09 -8.75
N LEU A 30 3.37 -11.67 -8.21
CA LEU A 30 2.68 -10.43 -8.55
C LEU A 30 2.52 -9.57 -7.30
N GLY A 31 3.65 -9.07 -6.79
CA GLY A 31 3.67 -8.22 -5.61
C GLY A 31 3.55 -6.73 -5.93
N TRP A 32 3.95 -5.94 -4.97
CA TRP A 32 3.99 -4.49 -5.12
C TRP A 32 5.08 -4.07 -6.10
N ARG A 33 4.81 -3.01 -6.84
CA ARG A 33 5.76 -2.46 -7.82
C ARG A 33 5.87 -0.95 -7.59
N LEU A 34 7.03 -0.41 -7.92
CA LEU A 34 7.22 1.04 -7.91
C LEU A 34 6.84 1.58 -9.29
N ILE A 35 5.73 2.30 -9.35
CA ILE A 35 5.19 2.85 -10.61
C ILE A 35 4.89 4.32 -10.40
N ASP A 36 5.52 5.18 -11.20
CA ASP A 36 5.29 6.64 -11.17
C ASP A 36 5.34 7.21 -9.75
N GLY A 37 6.35 6.81 -8.99
CA GLY A 37 6.60 7.35 -7.66
C GLY A 37 5.69 6.81 -6.56
N ALA A 38 4.99 5.72 -6.80
CA ALA A 38 4.12 5.11 -5.80
C ALA A 38 4.32 3.60 -5.76
N LEU A 39 4.02 2.99 -4.60
CA LEU A 39 3.90 1.54 -4.49
C LEU A 39 2.52 1.15 -4.99
N GLU A 40 2.46 0.26 -5.96
CA GLU A 40 1.20 -0.12 -6.58
C GLU A 40 1.05 -1.63 -6.62
N LYS A 41 -0.15 -2.10 -6.30
CA LYS A 41 -0.52 -3.51 -6.46
C LYS A 41 -1.98 -3.61 -6.82
N THR A 42 -2.31 -4.51 -7.76
CA THR A 42 -3.69 -4.78 -8.15
C THR A 42 -4.14 -6.09 -7.53
N PHE A 43 -5.28 -6.05 -6.86
CA PHE A 43 -5.92 -7.20 -6.23
C PHE A 43 -7.14 -7.60 -7.04
N GLU A 44 -7.32 -8.90 -7.26
CA GLU A 44 -8.43 -9.42 -8.03
C GLU A 44 -9.40 -10.21 -7.16
N PHE A 45 -10.67 -10.09 -7.45
CA PHE A 45 -11.76 -10.70 -6.68
C PHE A 45 -12.77 -11.34 -7.63
N LYS A 46 -13.63 -12.19 -7.08
CA LYS A 46 -14.60 -12.94 -7.90
C LYS A 46 -15.81 -12.11 -8.33
N ASN A 47 -16.13 -11.04 -7.59
CA ASN A 47 -17.28 -10.19 -7.89
C ASN A 47 -17.14 -8.82 -7.22
N PHE A 48 -18.08 -7.94 -7.51
CA PHE A 48 -18.06 -6.57 -7.01
C PHE A 48 -18.21 -6.48 -5.48
N HIS A 49 -19.06 -7.34 -4.93
CA HIS A 49 -19.26 -7.37 -3.47
C HIS A 49 -17.94 -7.66 -2.74
N ALA A 50 -17.19 -8.65 -3.22
CA ALA A 50 -15.89 -8.99 -2.63
C ALA A 50 -14.88 -7.85 -2.82
N THR A 51 -14.89 -7.20 -3.98
CA THR A 51 -14.02 -6.04 -4.26
C THR A 51 -14.30 -4.91 -3.29
N ILE A 52 -15.56 -4.54 -3.11
CA ILE A 52 -15.94 -3.45 -2.20
C ILE A 52 -15.68 -3.82 -0.73
N GLY A 53 -15.86 -5.08 -0.36
CA GLY A 53 -15.50 -5.56 0.98
C GLY A 53 -14.01 -5.30 1.27
N PHE A 54 -13.16 -5.61 0.31
CA PHE A 54 -11.73 -5.31 0.42
C PHE A 54 -11.47 -3.81 0.55
N VAL A 55 -12.10 -3.00 -0.28
CA VAL A 55 -11.95 -1.53 -0.25
C VAL A 55 -12.32 -0.98 1.13
N ASN A 56 -13.40 -1.46 1.73
CA ASN A 56 -13.84 -1.01 3.06
C ASN A 56 -12.80 -1.32 4.13
N VAL A 57 -12.13 -2.47 4.06
CA VAL A 57 -11.11 -2.82 5.04
C VAL A 57 -9.83 -2.01 4.80
N VAL A 58 -9.47 -1.76 3.54
CA VAL A 58 -8.34 -0.87 3.20
C VAL A 58 -8.60 0.53 3.77
N ALA A 59 -9.84 1.03 3.64
CA ALA A 59 -10.21 2.32 4.20
C ALA A 59 -10.03 2.35 5.72
N TYR A 60 -10.39 1.27 6.41
CA TYR A 60 -10.18 1.18 7.86
C TYR A 60 -8.70 1.27 8.21
N ILE A 61 -7.85 0.55 7.49
CA ILE A 61 -6.40 0.59 7.71
C ILE A 61 -5.87 2.01 7.47
N ALA A 62 -6.27 2.63 6.36
CA ALA A 62 -5.83 3.98 6.00
C ALA A 62 -6.18 4.99 7.09
N ASN A 63 -7.39 4.90 7.64
CA ASN A 63 -7.82 5.78 8.72
C ASN A 63 -7.06 5.49 10.02
N ALA A 64 -6.86 4.22 10.36
CA ALA A 64 -6.14 3.84 11.57
C ALA A 64 -4.69 4.32 11.54
N GLU A 65 -4.05 4.26 10.38
CA GLU A 65 -2.64 4.65 10.21
C GLU A 65 -2.48 6.11 9.80
N ASN A 66 -3.58 6.82 9.56
CA ASN A 66 -3.58 8.18 9.05
C ASN A 66 -2.69 8.33 7.81
N HIS A 67 -2.77 7.37 6.91
CA HIS A 67 -1.99 7.32 5.68
C HIS A 67 -2.84 6.70 4.57
N HIS A 68 -3.26 7.52 3.61
CA HIS A 68 -4.31 7.15 2.66
C HIS A 68 -3.76 6.81 1.29
N PRO A 69 -4.19 5.68 0.69
CA PRO A 69 -3.82 5.33 -0.67
C PRO A 69 -4.74 5.99 -1.69
N ASP A 70 -4.33 5.97 -2.95
CA ASP A 70 -5.24 6.15 -4.06
C ASP A 70 -5.76 4.76 -4.45
N LEU A 71 -7.05 4.68 -4.77
CA LEU A 71 -7.70 3.43 -5.15
C LEU A 71 -8.36 3.56 -6.51
N ALA A 72 -8.12 2.58 -7.38
CA ALA A 72 -8.86 2.44 -8.63
C ALA A 72 -9.68 1.15 -8.53
N VAL A 73 -10.99 1.29 -8.50
CA VAL A 73 -11.92 0.19 -8.24
C VAL A 73 -12.75 -0.12 -9.46
N SER A 74 -12.82 -1.39 -9.82
CA SER A 74 -13.70 -1.87 -10.89
C SER A 74 -14.48 -3.08 -10.38
N TYR A 75 -15.22 -3.77 -11.26
CA TYR A 75 -16.08 -4.87 -10.83
C TYR A 75 -15.35 -5.92 -10.00
N SER A 76 -14.18 -6.35 -10.46
CA SER A 76 -13.44 -7.46 -9.83
C SER A 76 -12.01 -7.12 -9.49
N ARG A 77 -11.62 -5.84 -9.49
CA ARG A 77 -10.25 -5.41 -9.22
C ARG A 77 -10.20 -4.16 -8.38
N CYS A 78 -9.18 -4.09 -7.55
CA CYS A 78 -8.83 -2.86 -6.85
C CYS A 78 -7.32 -2.66 -6.97
N THR A 79 -6.91 -1.56 -7.58
CA THR A 79 -5.51 -1.14 -7.62
C THR A 79 -5.27 -0.18 -6.46
N VAL A 80 -4.31 -0.53 -5.60
CA VAL A 80 -3.95 0.25 -4.43
C VAL A 80 -2.60 0.91 -4.69
N ARG A 81 -2.52 2.24 -4.49
CA ARG A 81 -1.29 3.00 -4.66
C ARG A 81 -0.98 3.78 -3.40
N PHE A 82 0.22 3.58 -2.85
CA PHE A 82 0.70 4.34 -1.70
C PHE A 82 1.88 5.22 -2.08
N ASN A 83 1.84 6.48 -1.69
CA ASN A 83 3.01 7.35 -1.67
C ASN A 83 2.86 8.32 -0.50
N THR A 84 3.92 9.07 -0.20
CA THR A 84 3.92 10.03 0.91
C THR A 84 4.07 11.42 0.32
N HIS A 85 2.94 12.13 0.18
CA HIS A 85 2.88 13.43 -0.51
C HIS A 85 3.76 14.49 0.14
N ASP A 86 3.80 14.55 1.46
CA ASP A 86 4.55 15.59 2.17
C ASP A 86 6.07 15.44 2.03
N VAL A 87 6.57 14.29 1.57
CA VAL A 87 7.99 14.12 1.25
C VAL A 87 8.24 13.91 -0.24
N ASN A 88 7.16 13.95 -1.03
CA ASN A 88 7.18 13.79 -2.48
C ASN A 88 7.92 12.53 -2.90
N GLY A 89 7.59 11.40 -2.29
CA GLY A 89 8.26 10.14 -2.56
C GLY A 89 7.69 9.00 -1.73
N ILE A 90 8.51 7.95 -1.57
CA ILE A 90 8.15 6.76 -0.80
C ILE A 90 8.81 6.85 0.58
N SER A 91 8.05 6.56 1.61
CA SER A 91 8.54 6.52 2.99
C SER A 91 8.26 5.15 3.62
N VAL A 92 8.74 4.94 4.85
CA VAL A 92 8.44 3.70 5.59
C VAL A 92 6.95 3.53 5.82
N SER A 93 6.18 4.62 5.88
CA SER A 93 4.71 4.56 6.03
C SER A 93 4.05 3.81 4.88
N ASP A 94 4.53 4.01 3.66
CA ASP A 94 3.98 3.34 2.47
C ASP A 94 4.19 1.82 2.56
N PHE A 95 5.38 1.40 2.94
CA PHE A 95 5.69 -0.02 3.10
C PHE A 95 4.92 -0.63 4.26
N PHE A 96 4.79 0.09 5.37
CA PHE A 96 4.04 -0.38 6.51
C PHE A 96 2.58 -0.60 6.17
N CYS A 97 1.94 0.36 5.52
CA CYS A 97 0.54 0.24 5.09
C CYS A 97 0.35 -0.85 4.04
N ALA A 98 1.27 -0.97 3.09
CA ALA A 98 1.22 -2.02 2.07
C ALA A 98 1.27 -3.42 2.74
N SER A 99 2.11 -3.60 3.74
CA SER A 99 2.20 -4.87 4.46
C SER A 99 0.90 -5.19 5.21
N LYS A 100 0.25 -4.17 5.76
CA LYS A 100 -1.05 -4.33 6.42
C LYS A 100 -2.14 -4.76 5.45
N VAL A 101 -2.13 -4.19 4.24
CA VAL A 101 -3.08 -4.57 3.19
C VAL A 101 -2.84 -6.01 2.75
N ASP A 102 -1.58 -6.41 2.54
CA ASP A 102 -1.26 -7.79 2.18
C ASP A 102 -1.76 -8.78 3.24
N ALA A 103 -1.66 -8.43 4.51
CA ALA A 103 -2.07 -9.29 5.60
C ALA A 103 -3.57 -9.62 5.58
N LEU A 104 -4.40 -8.80 4.90
CA LEU A 104 -5.83 -9.06 4.78
C LEU A 104 -6.14 -10.33 3.98
N LEU A 105 -5.25 -10.71 3.09
CA LEU A 105 -5.46 -11.82 2.15
C LEU A 105 -4.50 -12.99 2.41
N ALA A 106 -3.78 -12.93 3.51
CA ALA A 106 -2.83 -13.97 3.88
C ALA A 106 -3.53 -15.20 4.48
#